data_2a30186bb907538307e08545bbbdb88e
#
_entry.id   2a30186bb907538307e08545bbbdb88e
#
_cell.length_a   1.000
_cell.length_b   1.000
_cell.length_c   1.000
_cell.angle_alpha   90.00
_cell.angle_beta   90.00
_cell.angle_gamma   90.00
#
_symmetry.space_group_name_H-M   'P 1'
#
loop_
_entity.id
_entity.type
_entity.pdbx_description
1 polymer ?
#
loop_
_entity_poly.entity_id
_entity_poly.type
_entity_poly.pdbx_seq_one_letter_code
_entity_poly.pdbx_strand_id
1 'polypeptide(L)'
;MDGESNFLKENNAKHMWHPMAHPAEMRANPPKVITQAEGVSLTDVDGHRTLDAVGGLWNVNLGYSVDPIKKAIADQLQELPYYLSLIHI
;
A
#
# COMPACT_ATOMS: atom_id res chain seq x y z
N MET A 1 -5.14 0.28 -20.31
CA MET A 1 -4.02 0.40 -19.34
C MET A 1 -3.81 1.85 -18.95
N ASP A 2 -3.64 2.75 -19.92
CA ASP A 2 -3.42 4.16 -19.60
C ASP A 2 -4.62 4.81 -18.89
N GLY A 3 -5.85 4.45 -19.26
CA GLY A 3 -7.05 4.96 -18.61
C GLY A 3 -7.16 4.55 -17.15
N GLU A 4 -6.86 3.29 -16.82
CA GLU A 4 -6.86 2.80 -15.45
C GLU A 4 -5.73 3.45 -14.63
N SER A 5 -4.54 3.56 -15.20
CA SER A 5 -3.42 4.24 -14.57
C SER A 5 -3.75 5.68 -14.23
N ASN A 6 -4.32 6.43 -15.18
CA ASN A 6 -4.72 7.81 -14.98
C ASN A 6 -5.82 7.94 -13.94
N PHE A 7 -6.81 7.07 -13.97
CA PHE A 7 -7.89 7.05 -12.98
C PHE A 7 -7.34 6.88 -11.56
N LEU A 8 -6.46 5.90 -11.37
CA LEU A 8 -5.88 5.62 -10.06
C LEU A 8 -5.01 6.78 -9.55
N LYS A 9 -4.19 7.36 -10.42
CA LYS A 9 -3.32 8.48 -10.06
C LYS A 9 -4.13 9.73 -9.67
N GLU A 10 -5.12 10.09 -10.47
CA GLU A 10 -5.95 11.27 -10.20
C GLU A 10 -6.77 11.13 -8.94
N ASN A 11 -7.42 9.98 -8.74
CA ASN A 11 -8.28 9.77 -7.58
C ASN A 11 -7.48 9.59 -6.31
N ASN A 12 -6.31 8.96 -6.37
CA ASN A 12 -5.39 8.90 -5.25
C ASN A 12 -4.98 10.31 -4.81
N ALA A 13 -4.58 11.16 -5.75
CA ALA A 13 -4.17 12.52 -5.45
C ALA A 13 -5.29 13.40 -4.89
N LYS A 14 -6.54 13.17 -5.34
CA LYS A 14 -7.70 13.97 -4.92
C LYS A 14 -8.30 13.53 -3.60
N HIS A 15 -8.31 12.25 -3.32
CA HIS A 15 -9.14 11.67 -2.25
C HIS A 15 -8.37 11.04 -1.11
N MET A 16 -7.06 10.86 -1.24
CA MET A 16 -6.23 10.28 -0.21
C MET A 16 -5.15 11.26 0.24
N TRP A 17 -5.07 11.49 1.54
CA TRP A 17 -4.00 12.30 2.13
C TRP A 17 -2.92 11.38 2.67
N HIS A 18 -1.80 11.30 1.96
CA HIS A 18 -0.67 10.48 2.37
C HIS A 18 0.08 11.11 3.53
N PRO A 19 0.71 10.30 4.41
CA PRO A 19 1.56 10.80 5.48
C PRO A 19 2.68 11.70 4.94
N MET A 20 2.95 12.80 5.63
CA MET A 20 4.03 13.74 5.29
C MET A 20 3.93 14.34 3.88
N ALA A 21 2.75 14.33 3.28
CA ALA A 21 2.53 14.87 1.94
C ALA A 21 1.78 16.21 2.01
N HIS A 22 2.05 17.08 1.04
CA HIS A 22 1.33 18.34 0.86
C HIS A 22 0.23 18.14 -0.20
N PRO A 23 -1.05 18.37 0.13
CA PRO A 23 -2.14 18.06 -0.81
C PRO A 23 -2.05 18.75 -2.17
N ALA A 24 -1.64 20.03 -2.19
CA ALA A 24 -1.52 20.77 -3.45
C ALA A 24 -0.42 20.20 -4.34
N GLU A 25 0.70 19.80 -3.75
CA GLU A 25 1.80 19.17 -4.47
C GLU A 25 1.41 17.79 -5.01
N MET A 26 0.65 17.03 -4.22
CA MET A 26 0.14 15.72 -4.66
C MET A 26 -0.77 15.84 -5.88
N ARG A 27 -1.58 16.89 -5.95
CA ARG A 27 -2.45 17.13 -7.11
C ARG A 27 -1.63 17.52 -8.36
N ALA A 28 -0.58 18.31 -8.18
CA ALA A 28 0.30 18.72 -9.27
C ALA A 28 1.19 17.56 -9.74
N ASN A 29 1.71 16.79 -8.81
CA ASN A 29 2.60 15.66 -9.04
C ASN A 29 2.06 14.42 -8.31
N PRO A 30 1.10 13.69 -8.89
CA PRO A 30 0.53 12.52 -8.25
C PRO A 30 1.58 11.49 -7.86
N PRO A 31 1.49 10.90 -6.65
CA PRO A 31 2.44 9.89 -6.22
C PRO A 31 2.33 8.61 -7.05
N LYS A 32 3.36 7.80 -6.99
CA LYS A 32 3.31 6.46 -7.60
C LYS A 32 2.23 5.62 -6.93
N VAL A 33 1.49 4.89 -7.74
CA VAL A 33 0.50 3.94 -7.26
C VAL A 33 1.07 2.54 -7.34
N ILE A 34 1.32 1.92 -6.20
CA ILE A 34 1.84 0.56 -6.14
C ILE A 34 0.67 -0.41 -6.20
N THR A 35 0.73 -1.37 -7.11
CA THR A 35 -0.37 -2.31 -7.36
C THR A 35 -0.02 -3.76 -7.05
N GLN A 36 1.26 -4.10 -7.03
CA GLN A 36 1.71 -5.47 -6.78
C GLN A 36 2.99 -5.47 -5.95
N ALA A 37 3.18 -6.54 -5.20
CA ALA A 37 4.38 -6.77 -4.43
C ALA A 37 4.72 -8.27 -4.43
N GLU A 38 6.02 -8.58 -4.54
CA GLU A 38 6.50 -9.96 -4.51
C GLU A 38 7.90 -9.99 -3.92
N GLY A 39 8.10 -10.82 -2.88
CA GLY A 39 9.40 -10.90 -2.22
C GLY A 39 9.80 -9.55 -1.63
N VAL A 40 10.80 -8.92 -2.22
CA VAL A 40 11.31 -7.60 -1.80
C VAL A 40 11.06 -6.51 -2.85
N SER A 41 10.28 -6.83 -3.88
CA SER A 41 10.04 -5.94 -5.01
C SER A 41 8.61 -5.41 -5.01
N LEU A 42 8.47 -4.17 -5.46
CA LEU A 42 7.19 -3.51 -5.69
C LEU A 42 7.02 -3.21 -7.17
N THR A 43 5.79 -3.29 -7.66
CA THR A 43 5.46 -2.92 -9.04
C THR A 43 4.39 -1.84 -9.02
N ASP A 44 4.62 -0.76 -9.73
CA ASP A 44 3.65 0.32 -9.83
C ASP A 44 2.62 0.07 -10.94
N VAL A 45 1.61 0.94 -11.02
CA VAL A 45 0.53 0.82 -12.00
C VAL A 45 1.01 0.93 -13.45
N ASP A 46 2.17 1.54 -13.68
CA ASP A 46 2.78 1.67 -15.00
C ASP A 46 3.72 0.51 -15.35
N GLY A 47 3.88 -0.46 -14.45
CA GLY A 47 4.71 -1.63 -14.67
C GLY A 47 6.16 -1.51 -14.24
N HIS A 48 6.56 -0.41 -13.64
CA HIS A 48 7.92 -0.26 -13.13
C HIS A 48 8.13 -1.09 -11.87
N ARG A 49 9.20 -1.86 -11.86
CA ARG A 49 9.58 -2.69 -10.72
C ARG A 49 10.69 -2.05 -9.91
N THR A 50 10.50 -1.98 -8.60
CA THR A 50 11.42 -1.31 -7.68
C THR A 50 11.71 -2.20 -6.48
N LEU A 51 12.93 -2.15 -5.96
CA LEU A 51 13.28 -2.79 -4.69
C LEU A 51 12.73 -1.97 -3.53
N ASP A 52 12.05 -2.61 -2.59
CA ASP A 52 11.57 -1.95 -1.37
C ASP A 52 12.64 -1.98 -0.28
N ALA A 53 13.52 -0.99 -0.29
CA ALA A 53 14.60 -0.89 0.69
C ALA A 53 14.12 -0.38 2.06
N VAL A 54 12.93 0.20 2.13
CA VAL A 54 12.34 0.71 3.38
C VAL A 54 11.53 -0.37 4.11
N GLY A 55 11.19 -1.46 3.42
CA GLY A 55 10.41 -2.54 4.01
C GLY A 55 9.02 -2.12 4.46
N GLY A 56 8.27 -1.41 3.61
CA GLY A 56 6.94 -0.92 3.91
C GLY A 56 6.90 0.05 5.08
N LEU A 57 7.97 0.76 5.34
CA LEU A 57 8.22 1.58 6.53
C LEU A 57 8.42 0.70 7.77
N TRP A 58 9.42 -0.20 7.67
CA TRP A 58 9.92 -1.05 8.75
C TRP A 58 8.96 -2.14 9.24
N ASN A 59 7.94 -2.47 8.47
CA ASN A 59 6.94 -3.46 8.90
C ASN A 59 6.82 -4.69 7.98
N VAL A 60 7.63 -4.78 6.94
CA VAL A 60 7.64 -5.92 6.01
C VAL A 60 8.96 -6.68 6.13
N ASN A 61 9.28 -7.16 7.33
CA ASN A 61 10.57 -7.74 7.65
C ASN A 61 10.85 -9.06 6.93
N LEU A 62 9.78 -9.80 6.57
CA LEU A 62 9.89 -11.10 5.89
C LEU A 62 9.56 -11.02 4.39
N GLY A 63 9.36 -9.80 3.85
CA GLY A 63 8.96 -9.60 2.47
C GLY A 63 7.46 -9.69 2.26
N TYR A 64 7.06 -9.64 0.99
CA TYR A 64 5.66 -9.55 0.59
C TYR A 64 5.01 -10.88 0.21
N SER A 65 5.78 -11.98 0.20
CA SER A 65 5.31 -13.26 -0.34
C SER A 65 5.14 -14.36 0.72
N VAL A 66 4.99 -14.00 1.99
CA VAL A 66 4.84 -14.99 3.08
C VAL A 66 3.38 -15.41 3.18
N ASP A 67 3.03 -16.52 2.53
CA ASP A 67 1.65 -17.00 2.44
C ASP A 67 0.98 -17.30 3.79
N PRO A 68 1.65 -17.90 4.79
CA PRO A 68 1.03 -18.11 6.10
C PRO A 68 0.57 -16.81 6.77
N ILE A 69 1.32 -15.72 6.63
CA ILE A 69 0.95 -14.42 7.18
C ILE A 69 -0.25 -13.85 6.43
N LYS A 70 -0.23 -13.90 5.09
CA LYS A 70 -1.36 -13.45 4.27
C LYS A 70 -2.64 -14.18 4.61
N LYS A 71 -2.55 -15.50 4.79
CA LYS A 71 -3.69 -16.32 5.16
C LYS A 71 -4.22 -15.95 6.55
N ALA A 72 -3.35 -15.76 7.51
CA ALA A 72 -3.74 -15.38 8.86
C ALA A 72 -4.49 -14.04 8.87
N ILE A 73 -4.00 -13.06 8.10
CA ILE A 73 -4.67 -11.76 7.96
C ILE A 73 -6.03 -11.92 7.30
N ALA A 74 -6.11 -12.68 6.21
CA ALA A 74 -7.37 -12.90 5.50
C ALA A 74 -8.41 -13.58 6.40
N ASP A 75 -8.01 -14.59 7.14
CA ASP A 75 -8.89 -15.30 8.07
C ASP A 75 -9.40 -14.37 9.18
N GLN A 76 -8.52 -13.54 9.73
CA GLN A 76 -8.89 -12.58 10.77
C GLN A 76 -9.85 -11.52 10.24
N LEU A 77 -9.66 -11.05 9.02
CA LEU A 77 -10.57 -10.08 8.39
C LEU A 77 -11.99 -10.61 8.24
N GLN A 78 -12.17 -11.94 8.08
CA GLN A 78 -13.48 -12.54 8.01
C GLN A 78 -14.20 -12.54 9.36
N GLU A 79 -13.47 -12.65 10.45
CA GLU A 79 -14.06 -12.69 11.79
C GLU A 79 -14.22 -11.29 12.39
N LEU A 80 -13.18 -10.49 12.35
CA LEU A 80 -13.16 -9.14 12.94
C LEU A 80 -12.21 -8.26 12.15
N PRO A 81 -12.73 -7.45 11.22
CA PRO A 81 -11.88 -6.63 10.33
C PRO A 81 -11.22 -5.46 11.04
N TYR A 82 -11.78 -4.97 12.12
CA TYR A 82 -11.20 -3.85 12.86
C TYR A 82 -11.79 -3.76 14.27
N TYR A 83 -10.98 -3.44 15.23
CA TYR A 83 -11.41 -3.00 16.55
C TYR A 83 -10.35 -2.10 17.18
N LEU A 84 -10.82 -1.14 17.98
CA LEU A 84 -9.92 -0.28 18.74
C LEU A 84 -9.16 -1.12 19.77
N SER A 85 -7.88 -0.85 19.92
CA SER A 85 -7.04 -1.58 20.88
C SER A 85 -7.59 -1.54 22.30
N LEU A 86 -7.54 -2.67 22.98
CA LEU A 86 -7.92 -2.79 24.38
C LEU A 86 -6.66 -2.90 25.24
N ILE A 87 -6.72 -2.27 26.40
CA ILE A 87 -5.67 -2.39 27.40
C ILE A 87 -6.23 -3.21 28.56
N HIS A 88 -5.56 -4.28 28.87
CA HIS A 88 -5.85 -5.09 30.06
C HIS A 88 -4.96 -4.64 31.20
N ILE A 89 -5.57 -4.28 32.28
CA ILE A 89 -4.87 -3.86 33.49
C ILE A 89 -5.02 -4.95 34.56
#